data_65678f57ab51bd6c7d7ae1d4aa3071e0
#
_entry.id   65678f57ab51bd6c7d7ae1d4aa3071e0
#
_cell.length_a   1.000
_cell.length_b   1.000
_cell.length_c   1.000
_cell.angle_alpha   90.00
_cell.angle_beta   90.00
_cell.angle_gamma   90.00
#
_symmetry.space_group_name_H-M   'P 1'
#
loop_
_entity.id
_entity.type
_entity.pdbx_description
1 polymer ?
#
loop_
_entity_poly.entity_id
_entity_poly.type
_entity_poly.pdbx_seq_one_letter_code
_entity_poly.pdbx_strand_id
1 'polypeptide(L)'
;WRWTGVNMLYFISGLKSIDTSLYESADIDGANAKQKFWYVTLPLLKPTTIYVITISVYAGLSMFLESFMLWNGNSSPKNIGLTIVGYLYKRGIEKNDMGYACAVGMVLLVIALAINVVQLVATGTFKKEEK
;
A
#
# COMPACT_ATOMS: atom_id res chain seq x y z
N TRP A 1 -10.08 -1.57 8.22
CA TRP A 1 -11.24 -2.46 8.03
C TRP A 1 -11.66 -2.54 6.56
N ARG A 2 -11.94 -1.41 5.90
CA ARG A 2 -12.43 -1.35 4.51
C ARG A 2 -11.56 -2.11 3.50
N TRP A 3 -10.25 -1.96 3.59
CA TRP A 3 -9.30 -2.57 2.65
C TRP A 3 -8.84 -3.97 3.01
N THR A 4 -9.20 -4.48 4.19
CA THR A 4 -8.75 -5.79 4.68
C THR A 4 -9.16 -6.92 3.73
N GLY A 5 -10.43 -6.94 3.27
CA GLY A 5 -10.92 -7.97 2.36
C GLY A 5 -10.20 -7.96 0.99
N VAL A 6 -9.96 -6.77 0.44
CA VAL A 6 -9.23 -6.63 -0.84
C VAL A 6 -7.79 -7.11 -0.70
N ASN A 7 -7.11 -6.72 0.39
CA ASN A 7 -5.75 -7.17 0.66
C ASN A 7 -5.67 -8.69 0.86
N MET A 8 -6.67 -9.30 1.53
CA MET A 8 -6.76 -10.77 1.62
C MET A 8 -6.87 -11.43 0.26
N LEU A 9 -7.66 -10.89 -0.67
CA LEU A 9 -7.78 -11.42 -2.03
C LEU A 9 -6.46 -11.39 -2.78
N TYR A 10 -5.66 -10.32 -2.64
CA TYR A 10 -4.33 -10.27 -3.25
C TYR A 10 -3.41 -11.36 -2.71
N PHE A 11 -3.40 -11.60 -1.39
CA PHE A 11 -2.59 -12.66 -0.80
C PHE A 11 -3.08 -14.05 -1.18
N ILE A 12 -4.40 -14.27 -1.23
CA ILE A 12 -4.97 -15.56 -1.68
C ILE A 12 -4.59 -15.83 -3.15
N SER A 13 -4.67 -14.81 -4.01
CA SER A 13 -4.25 -14.93 -5.41
C SER A 13 -2.75 -15.23 -5.52
N GLY A 14 -1.91 -14.53 -4.75
CA GLY A 14 -0.48 -14.78 -4.70
C GLY A 14 -0.14 -16.19 -4.20
N LEU A 15 -0.84 -16.69 -3.20
CA LEU A 15 -0.67 -18.07 -2.71
C LEU A 15 -1.04 -19.11 -3.77
N LYS A 16 -2.14 -18.86 -4.50
CA LYS A 16 -2.57 -19.78 -5.58
C LYS A 16 -1.65 -19.77 -6.81
N SER A 17 -0.85 -18.75 -6.98
CA SER A 17 0.13 -18.68 -8.08
C SER A 17 1.42 -19.46 -7.80
N ILE A 18 1.62 -19.93 -6.56
CA ILE A 18 2.78 -20.77 -6.21
C ILE A 18 2.54 -22.17 -6.73
N ASP A 19 3.52 -22.71 -7.48
CA ASP A 19 3.45 -24.07 -7.99
C ASP A 19 3.44 -25.10 -6.84
N THR A 20 2.49 -26.01 -6.88
CA THR A 20 2.36 -27.08 -5.88
C THR A 20 3.56 -28.02 -5.87
N SER A 21 4.26 -28.17 -6.99
CA SER A 21 5.47 -28.98 -7.11
C SER A 21 6.58 -28.57 -6.13
N LEU A 22 6.64 -27.27 -5.77
CA LEU A 22 7.60 -26.77 -4.78
C LEU A 22 7.28 -27.26 -3.37
N TYR A 23 6.01 -27.41 -3.04
CA TYR A 23 5.59 -27.97 -1.77
C TYR A 23 5.79 -29.49 -1.71
N GLU A 24 5.54 -30.19 -2.81
CA GLU A 24 5.80 -31.62 -2.94
C GLU A 24 7.29 -31.94 -2.82
N SER A 25 8.16 -31.15 -3.46
CA SER A 25 9.60 -31.28 -3.33
C SER A 25 10.04 -31.06 -1.88
N ALA A 26 9.50 -30.04 -1.21
CA ALA A 26 9.80 -29.79 0.21
C ALA A 26 9.28 -30.91 1.13
N ASP A 27 8.20 -31.63 0.75
CA ASP A 27 7.72 -32.80 1.47
C ASP A 27 8.70 -33.96 1.36
N ILE A 28 9.25 -34.21 0.16
CA ILE A 28 10.27 -35.24 -0.09
C ILE A 28 11.52 -34.96 0.76
N ASP A 29 11.91 -33.67 0.88
CA ASP A 29 13.03 -33.22 1.72
C ASP A 29 12.72 -33.28 3.23
N GLY A 30 11.52 -33.70 3.64
CA GLY A 30 11.12 -33.85 5.04
C GLY A 30 10.83 -32.52 5.75
N ALA A 31 10.55 -31.43 5.01
CA ALA A 31 10.25 -30.14 5.59
C ALA A 31 8.90 -30.14 6.31
N ASN A 32 8.89 -29.67 7.55
CA ASN A 32 7.65 -29.48 8.30
C ASN A 32 6.88 -28.22 7.82
N ALA A 33 5.61 -28.05 8.25
CA ALA A 33 4.74 -26.95 7.81
C ALA A 33 5.34 -25.55 8.12
N LYS A 34 6.06 -25.38 9.24
CA LYS A 34 6.74 -24.12 9.57
C LYS A 34 7.89 -23.83 8.60
N GLN A 35 8.68 -24.86 8.27
CA GLN A 35 9.78 -24.71 7.32
C GLN A 35 9.26 -24.37 5.93
N LYS A 36 8.20 -25.04 5.41
CA LYS A 36 7.57 -24.69 4.15
C LYS A 36 7.07 -23.24 4.14
N PHE A 37 6.44 -22.78 5.23
CA PHE A 37 5.97 -21.40 5.31
C PHE A 37 7.13 -20.39 5.21
N TRP A 38 8.20 -20.58 5.98
CA TRP A 38 9.31 -19.61 6.03
C TRP A 38 10.24 -19.67 4.82
N TYR A 39 10.49 -20.87 4.26
CA TYR A 39 11.49 -21.05 3.19
C TYR A 39 10.89 -21.13 1.79
N VAL A 40 9.60 -21.48 1.66
CA VAL A 40 8.92 -21.57 0.35
C VAL A 40 7.87 -20.46 0.22
N THR A 41 6.86 -20.46 1.08
CA THR A 41 5.71 -19.57 0.93
C THR A 41 6.10 -18.09 1.05
N LEU A 42 6.77 -17.70 2.12
CA LEU A 42 7.08 -16.31 2.41
C LEU A 42 8.00 -15.66 1.37
N PRO A 43 9.08 -16.30 0.90
CA PRO A 43 9.91 -15.74 -0.16
C PRO A 43 9.18 -15.60 -1.50
N LEU A 44 8.33 -16.56 -1.87
CA LEU A 44 7.56 -16.52 -3.11
C LEU A 44 6.42 -15.50 -3.07
N LEU A 45 5.89 -15.17 -1.88
CA LEU A 45 4.91 -14.11 -1.68
C LEU A 45 5.54 -12.71 -1.64
N LYS A 46 6.85 -12.58 -1.65
CA LYS A 46 7.54 -11.27 -1.59
C LYS A 46 7.02 -10.27 -2.64
N PRO A 47 6.85 -10.62 -3.93
CA PRO A 47 6.32 -9.70 -4.93
C PRO A 47 4.91 -9.21 -4.59
N THR A 48 4.02 -10.11 -4.18
CA THR A 48 2.64 -9.79 -3.76
C THR A 48 2.64 -8.85 -2.54
N THR A 49 3.52 -9.12 -1.57
CA THR A 49 3.66 -8.29 -0.36
C THR A 49 4.11 -6.86 -0.72
N ILE A 50 5.10 -6.72 -1.61
CA ILE A 50 5.56 -5.41 -2.09
C ILE A 50 4.41 -4.66 -2.76
N TYR A 51 3.65 -5.32 -3.63
CA TYR A 51 2.51 -4.75 -4.31
C TYR A 51 1.44 -4.26 -3.34
N VAL A 52 1.04 -5.10 -2.37
CA VAL A 52 0.03 -4.75 -1.35
C VAL A 52 0.48 -3.58 -0.48
N ILE A 53 1.76 -3.53 -0.06
CA ILE A 53 2.31 -2.41 0.69
C ILE A 53 2.26 -1.13 -0.14
N THR A 54 2.67 -1.18 -1.41
CA THR A 54 2.65 -0.03 -2.31
C THR A 54 1.24 0.57 -2.43
N ILE A 55 0.25 -0.28 -2.74
CA ILE A 55 -1.14 0.17 -2.86
C ILE A 55 -1.66 0.72 -1.53
N SER A 56 -1.33 0.07 -0.40
CA SER A 56 -1.77 0.51 0.93
C SER A 56 -1.20 1.88 1.31
N VAL A 57 0.05 2.16 0.95
CA VAL A 57 0.67 3.48 1.16
C VAL A 57 -0.05 4.55 0.34
N TYR A 58 -0.31 4.28 -0.96
CA TYR A 58 -1.07 5.22 -1.80
C TYR A 58 -2.48 5.45 -1.27
N ALA A 59 -3.19 4.39 -0.89
CA ALA A 59 -4.52 4.49 -0.32
C ALA A 59 -4.54 5.33 0.97
N GLY A 60 -3.52 5.20 1.82
CA GLY A 60 -3.37 6.00 3.02
C GLY A 60 -3.10 7.48 2.74
N LEU A 61 -2.20 7.79 1.80
CA LEU A 61 -1.87 9.17 1.42
C LEU A 61 -3.04 9.88 0.71
N SER A 62 -3.80 9.15 -0.10
CA SER A 62 -4.97 9.70 -0.82
C SER A 62 -6.28 9.64 -0.04
N MET A 63 -6.24 9.24 1.22
CA MET A 63 -7.41 9.14 2.08
C MET A 63 -8.11 10.50 2.24
N PHE A 64 -9.34 10.58 1.76
CA PHE A 64 -10.19 11.77 1.83
C PHE A 64 -11.62 11.43 2.23
N LEU A 65 -12.25 10.56 1.45
CA LEU A 65 -13.68 10.28 1.52
C LEU A 65 -14.10 9.74 2.89
N GLU A 66 -13.29 8.85 3.46
CA GLU A 66 -13.56 8.23 4.76
C GLU A 66 -13.58 9.28 5.87
N SER A 67 -12.60 10.17 5.87
CA SER A 67 -12.54 11.26 6.85
C SER A 67 -13.64 12.28 6.63
N PHE A 68 -13.91 12.65 5.37
CA PHE A 68 -14.95 13.60 5.00
C PHE A 68 -16.34 13.11 5.41
N MET A 69 -16.65 11.83 5.18
CA MET A 69 -17.94 11.24 5.57
C MET A 69 -18.07 11.08 7.08
N LEU A 70 -16.99 10.65 7.77
CA LEU A 70 -17.01 10.43 9.21
C LEU A 70 -17.29 11.74 9.97
N TRP A 71 -16.73 12.84 9.50
CA TRP A 71 -16.84 14.15 10.15
C TRP A 71 -17.88 15.07 9.51
N ASN A 72 -18.71 14.55 8.59
CA ASN A 72 -19.74 15.30 7.87
C ASN A 72 -19.18 16.58 7.22
N GLY A 73 -18.07 16.43 6.50
CA GLY A 73 -17.32 17.51 5.87
C GLY A 73 -15.93 17.71 6.46
N ASN A 74 -15.32 18.86 6.15
CA ASN A 74 -13.96 19.21 6.63
C ASN A 74 -13.94 19.85 8.05
N SER A 75 -14.99 19.69 8.83
CA SER A 75 -15.22 20.40 10.09
C SER A 75 -14.95 19.55 11.34
N SER A 76 -13.94 18.69 11.32
CA SER A 76 -13.56 17.91 12.49
C SER A 76 -13.08 18.80 13.64
N PRO A 77 -13.37 18.46 14.92
CA PRO A 77 -12.86 19.21 16.07
C PRO A 77 -11.35 19.34 16.03
N LYS A 78 -10.82 20.56 16.14
CA LYS A 78 -9.38 20.86 16.08
C LYS A 78 -8.67 20.29 14.84
N ASN A 79 -9.39 20.08 13.74
CA ASN A 79 -8.87 19.49 12.49
C ASN A 79 -8.25 18.09 12.63
N ILE A 80 -8.66 17.28 13.62
CA ILE A 80 -8.11 15.93 13.88
C ILE A 80 -8.32 15.00 12.67
N GLY A 81 -9.45 15.12 11.97
CA GLY A 81 -9.77 14.34 10.77
C GLY A 81 -9.31 14.97 9.46
N LEU A 82 -8.56 16.08 9.48
CA LEU A 82 -8.15 16.75 8.26
C LEU A 82 -6.96 16.06 7.62
N THR A 83 -7.20 15.36 6.52
CA THR A 83 -6.16 14.74 5.69
C THR A 83 -5.52 15.77 4.75
N ILE A 84 -4.38 15.44 4.14
CA ILE A 84 -3.73 16.32 3.14
C ILE A 84 -4.68 16.58 1.97
N VAL A 85 -5.35 15.54 1.46
CA VAL A 85 -6.34 15.68 0.37
C VAL A 85 -7.56 16.47 0.83
N GLY A 86 -8.00 16.28 2.09
CA GLY A 86 -9.06 17.10 2.70
C GLY A 86 -8.67 18.57 2.80
N TYR A 87 -7.42 18.87 3.12
CA TYR A 87 -6.89 20.25 3.16
C TYR A 87 -6.85 20.86 1.76
N LEU A 88 -6.41 20.09 0.76
CA LEU A 88 -6.42 20.48 -0.65
C LEU A 88 -7.84 20.84 -1.11
N TYR A 89 -8.82 19.99 -0.80
CA TYR A 89 -10.23 20.22 -1.12
C TYR A 89 -10.75 21.51 -0.44
N LYS A 90 -10.46 21.66 0.85
CA LYS A 90 -10.88 22.83 1.63
C LYS A 90 -10.31 24.15 1.08
N ARG A 91 -9.05 24.16 0.65
CA ARG A 91 -8.41 25.35 0.09
C ARG A 91 -8.83 25.60 -1.35
N GLY A 92 -8.81 24.55 -2.20
CA GLY A 92 -9.10 24.68 -3.61
C GLY A 92 -10.59 24.93 -3.90
N ILE A 93 -11.46 24.12 -3.33
CA ILE A 93 -12.89 24.16 -3.67
C ILE A 93 -13.64 25.11 -2.72
N GLU A 94 -13.52 24.94 -1.39
CA GLU A 94 -14.32 25.75 -0.46
C GLU A 94 -13.85 27.20 -0.39
N LYS A 95 -12.55 27.45 -0.51
CA LYS A 95 -11.96 28.81 -0.47
C LYS A 95 -11.62 29.38 -1.84
N ASN A 96 -11.87 28.62 -2.91
CA ASN A 96 -11.59 29.02 -4.30
C ASN A 96 -10.13 29.44 -4.57
N ASP A 97 -9.18 28.85 -3.81
CA ASP A 97 -7.73 29.08 -3.93
C ASP A 97 -7.07 27.90 -4.64
N MET A 98 -7.32 27.78 -5.94
CA MET A 98 -6.85 26.67 -6.76
C MET A 98 -5.32 26.64 -6.88
N GLY A 99 -4.66 27.82 -6.93
CA GLY A 99 -3.19 27.87 -7.02
C GLY A 99 -2.51 27.22 -5.82
N TYR A 100 -2.99 27.56 -4.62
CA TYR A 100 -2.48 26.94 -3.40
C TYR A 100 -2.78 25.44 -3.31
N ALA A 101 -3.99 25.04 -3.71
CA ALA A 101 -4.38 23.62 -3.74
C ALA A 101 -3.46 22.80 -4.67
N CYS A 102 -3.16 23.34 -5.87
CA CYS A 102 -2.22 22.70 -6.80
C CYS A 102 -0.81 22.58 -6.19
N ALA A 103 -0.33 23.59 -5.49
CA ALA A 103 0.97 23.51 -4.80
C ALA A 103 1.01 22.41 -3.73
N VAL A 104 -0.04 22.29 -2.92
CA VAL A 104 -0.19 21.18 -1.94
C VAL A 104 -0.22 19.82 -2.65
N GLY A 105 -0.94 19.72 -3.77
CA GLY A 105 -0.97 18.48 -4.57
C GLY A 105 0.41 18.09 -5.11
N MET A 106 1.20 19.06 -5.57
CA MET A 106 2.59 18.81 -6.02
C MET A 106 3.49 18.34 -4.88
N VAL A 107 3.36 18.92 -3.68
CA VAL A 107 4.09 18.46 -2.50
C VAL A 107 3.68 17.02 -2.14
N LEU A 108 2.40 16.70 -2.17
CA LEU A 108 1.90 15.35 -1.93
C LEU A 108 2.47 14.34 -2.95
N LEU A 109 2.53 14.72 -4.24
CA LEU A 109 3.13 13.90 -5.28
C LEU A 109 4.60 13.60 -4.99
N VAL A 110 5.39 14.62 -4.63
CA VAL A 110 6.81 14.44 -4.29
C VAL A 110 6.99 13.50 -3.09
N ILE A 111 6.17 13.67 -2.05
CA ILE A 111 6.20 12.79 -0.87
C ILE A 111 5.86 11.34 -1.27
N ALA A 112 4.81 11.14 -2.06
CA ALA A 112 4.39 9.82 -2.51
C ALA A 112 5.48 9.12 -3.35
N LEU A 113 6.12 9.86 -4.27
CA LEU A 113 7.23 9.35 -5.06
C LEU A 113 8.45 9.01 -4.20
N ALA A 114 8.80 9.87 -3.24
CA ALA A 114 9.92 9.62 -2.33
C ALA A 114 9.69 8.35 -1.50
N ILE A 115 8.51 8.17 -0.92
CA ILE A 115 8.15 6.97 -0.16
C ILE A 115 8.22 5.73 -1.06
N ASN A 116 7.72 5.82 -2.29
CA ASN A 116 7.74 4.70 -3.24
C ASN A 116 9.17 4.31 -3.62
N VAL A 117 10.03 5.27 -3.93
CA VAL A 117 11.46 5.00 -4.22
C VAL A 117 12.15 4.34 -3.03
N VAL A 118 11.97 4.87 -1.82
CA VAL A 118 12.53 4.27 -0.60
C VAL A 118 12.04 2.83 -0.40
N GLN A 119 10.75 2.58 -0.63
CA GLN A 119 10.17 1.24 -0.54
C GLN A 119 10.78 0.29 -1.57
N LEU A 120 10.90 0.69 -2.84
CA LEU A 120 11.49 -0.15 -3.90
C LEU A 120 12.96 -0.47 -3.64
N VAL A 121 13.72 0.49 -3.14
CA VAL A 121 15.12 0.29 -2.74
C VAL A 121 15.21 -0.67 -1.54
N ALA A 122 14.39 -0.47 -0.51
CA ALA A 122 14.38 -1.31 0.69
C ALA A 122 13.97 -2.76 0.41
N THR A 123 13.07 -2.97 -0.55
CA THR A 123 12.63 -4.32 -0.96
C THR A 123 13.58 -5.02 -1.93
N GLY A 124 14.62 -4.30 -2.41
CA GLY A 124 15.66 -4.86 -3.28
C GLY A 124 15.15 -5.20 -4.69
N THR A 125 14.08 -4.56 -5.14
CA THR A 125 13.49 -4.81 -6.46
C THR A 125 14.47 -4.46 -7.59
N PHE A 126 15.28 -3.41 -7.43
CA PHE A 126 16.31 -3.02 -8.40
C PHE A 126 17.50 -3.99 -8.51
N LYS A 127 17.73 -4.85 -7.51
CA LYS A 127 18.86 -5.81 -7.51
C LYS A 127 18.58 -7.07 -8.32
N LYS A 128 17.34 -7.28 -8.79
CA LYS A 128 16.91 -8.53 -9.43
C LYS A 128 16.99 -8.50 -10.96
N GLU A 129 17.25 -7.35 -11.58
CA GLU A 129 17.31 -7.22 -13.04
C GLU A 129 18.72 -7.43 -13.63
N GLU A 130 19.75 -7.63 -12.81
CA GLU A 130 21.13 -7.85 -13.27
C GLU A 130 21.58 -9.34 -13.29
N LYS A 131 20.63 -10.29 -13.45
CA LYS A 131 21.00 -11.70 -13.66
C LYS A 131 20.19 -12.33 -14.78
#